data_1172006613d9c4e1d80d94cddd97c359
#
_entry.id   1172006613d9c4e1d80d94cddd97c359
#
_cell.length_a   1.000
_cell.length_b   1.000
_cell.length_c   1.000
_cell.angle_alpha   90.00
_cell.angle_beta   90.00
_cell.angle_gamma   90.00
#
_symmetry.space_group_name_H-M   'P 1'
#
loop_
_entity.id
_entity.type
_entity.pdbx_description
1 polymer ?
#
loop_
_entity_poly.entity_id
_entity_poly.type
_entity_poly.pdbx_seq_one_letter_code
_entity_poly.pdbx_strand_id
1 'polypeptide(L)'
;MRMFAPPVNLKVLPKDTTSQQVHEIMDHWAGDLGVHCDTCHAADPNNVGPNGRPRLKFDDDSKDEKQMARIMYKMTEDMKANYIKKVADMDKMGSPAAPLTCGTCHRGHLDPEAFAAPQEERRGPGGPPPAGAMPPMQH
;
A
#
# COMPACT_ATOMS: atom_id res chain seq x y z
N MET A 1 10.79 -4.72 25.97
CA MET A 1 10.60 -5.33 24.62
C MET A 1 9.18 -5.86 24.51
N ARG A 2 8.39 -5.32 23.60
CA ARG A 2 7.04 -5.83 23.37
C ARG A 2 7.12 -7.17 22.64
N MET A 3 6.61 -8.21 23.28
CA MET A 3 6.45 -9.49 22.60
C MET A 3 5.09 -9.52 21.91
N PHE A 4 5.11 -9.63 20.60
CA PHE A 4 3.89 -9.81 19.82
C PHE A 4 3.54 -11.29 19.76
N ALA A 5 2.24 -11.59 19.80
CA ALA A 5 1.78 -12.97 19.64
C ALA A 5 2.21 -13.51 18.27
N PRO A 6 2.55 -14.82 18.16
CA PRO A 6 2.89 -15.40 16.87
C PRO A 6 1.74 -15.27 15.87
N PRO A 7 2.04 -14.98 14.59
CA PRO A 7 0.99 -14.90 13.57
C PRO A 7 0.42 -16.30 13.30
N VAL A 8 -0.91 -16.42 13.26
CA VAL A 8 -1.59 -17.71 13.10
C VAL A 8 -2.43 -17.81 11.84
N ASN A 9 -2.56 -16.73 11.07
CA ASN A 9 -3.44 -16.68 9.90
C ASN A 9 -2.77 -15.96 8.72
N LEU A 10 -1.51 -16.28 8.44
CA LEU A 10 -0.79 -15.74 7.28
C LEU A 10 -1.24 -16.46 6.01
N LYS A 11 -1.72 -15.71 5.02
CA LYS A 11 -2.19 -16.25 3.73
C LYS A 11 -1.40 -15.72 2.54
N VAL A 12 -0.88 -14.50 2.61
CA VAL A 12 -0.13 -13.88 1.52
C VAL A 12 1.32 -13.60 1.89
N LEU A 13 1.61 -13.38 3.16
CA LEU A 13 2.99 -13.26 3.65
C LEU A 13 3.61 -14.64 3.82
N PRO A 14 4.96 -14.77 3.71
CA PRO A 14 5.62 -16.05 3.95
C PRO A 14 5.29 -16.61 5.34
N LYS A 15 5.13 -17.94 5.43
CA LYS A 15 4.71 -18.60 6.67
C LYS A 15 5.72 -18.48 7.80
N ASP A 16 6.99 -18.26 7.47
CA ASP A 16 8.07 -18.07 8.42
C ASP A 16 8.25 -16.60 8.86
N THR A 17 7.37 -15.70 8.43
CA THR A 17 7.40 -14.29 8.85
C THR A 17 7.19 -14.21 10.36
N THR A 18 8.13 -13.56 11.06
CA THR A 18 8.04 -13.42 12.52
C THR A 18 6.97 -12.42 12.91
N SER A 19 6.52 -12.49 14.17
CA SER A 19 5.53 -11.54 14.70
C SER A 19 6.02 -10.10 14.62
N GLN A 20 7.30 -9.85 14.86
CA GLN A 20 7.88 -8.52 14.74
C GLN A 20 7.86 -8.04 13.30
N GLN A 21 8.25 -8.89 12.35
CA GLN A 21 8.21 -8.55 10.92
C GLN A 21 6.79 -8.26 10.45
N VAL A 22 5.81 -9.04 10.89
CA VAL A 22 4.39 -8.77 10.57
C VAL A 22 3.98 -7.39 11.10
N HIS A 23 4.36 -7.07 12.33
CA HIS A 23 4.02 -5.77 12.91
C HIS A 23 4.62 -4.62 12.11
N GLU A 24 5.89 -4.73 11.71
CA GLU A 24 6.57 -3.72 10.88
C GLU A 24 5.89 -3.56 9.52
N ILE A 25 5.51 -4.67 8.88
CA ILE A 25 4.78 -4.66 7.61
C ILE A 25 3.44 -3.96 7.77
N MET A 26 2.70 -4.27 8.84
CA MET A 26 1.39 -3.65 9.12
C MET A 26 1.52 -2.16 9.39
N ASP A 27 2.56 -1.73 10.09
CA ASP A 27 2.83 -0.31 10.32
C ASP A 27 3.08 0.43 8.99
N HIS A 28 3.85 -0.17 8.10
CA HIS A 28 4.09 0.39 6.77
C HIS A 28 2.81 0.49 5.96
N TRP A 29 1.99 -0.57 5.95
CA TRP A 29 0.71 -0.54 5.24
C TRP A 29 -0.23 0.51 5.80
N ALA A 30 -0.32 0.61 7.12
CA ALA A 30 -1.16 1.62 7.76
C ALA A 30 -0.74 3.04 7.37
N GLY A 31 0.57 3.31 7.36
CA GLY A 31 1.09 4.60 6.92
C GLY A 31 0.85 4.87 5.45
N ASP A 32 1.10 3.88 4.59
CA ASP A 32 0.92 3.98 3.14
C ASP A 32 -0.55 4.27 2.77
N LEU A 33 -1.49 3.74 3.55
CA LEU A 33 -2.93 3.89 3.31
C LEU A 33 -3.56 5.02 4.13
N GLY A 34 -2.82 5.60 5.08
CA GLY A 34 -3.35 6.62 5.97
C GLY A 34 -4.44 6.12 6.91
N VAL A 35 -4.32 4.88 7.38
CA VAL A 35 -5.32 4.22 8.22
C VAL A 35 -4.69 3.66 9.50
N HIS A 36 -5.52 3.10 10.36
CA HIS A 36 -5.11 2.46 11.60
C HIS A 36 -5.42 0.96 11.57
N CYS A 37 -4.93 0.24 12.56
CA CYS A 37 -5.06 -1.22 12.65
C CYS A 37 -6.51 -1.69 12.59
N ASP A 38 -7.41 -0.95 13.22
CA ASP A 38 -8.85 -1.29 13.30
C ASP A 38 -9.60 -1.09 11.99
N THR A 39 -8.99 -0.46 11.00
CA THR A 39 -9.59 -0.36 9.66
C THR A 39 -9.71 -1.74 9.03
N CYS A 40 -8.70 -2.61 9.22
CA CYS A 40 -8.66 -3.95 8.61
C CYS A 40 -8.86 -5.08 9.61
N HIS A 41 -8.62 -4.84 10.89
CA HIS A 41 -8.74 -5.87 11.94
C HIS A 41 -9.94 -5.61 12.83
N ALA A 42 -10.72 -6.68 13.08
CA ALA A 42 -11.91 -6.59 13.89
C ALA A 42 -11.58 -6.40 15.37
N ALA A 43 -12.36 -5.55 16.05
CA ALA A 43 -12.25 -5.35 17.48
C ALA A 43 -12.93 -6.48 18.26
N ASP A 44 -12.36 -6.84 19.39
CA ASP A 44 -12.97 -7.79 20.33
C ASP A 44 -13.62 -7.00 21.48
N PRO A 45 -14.95 -6.83 21.47
CA PRO A 45 -15.62 -6.06 22.51
C PRO A 45 -15.56 -6.70 23.89
N ASN A 46 -15.24 -8.00 23.95
CA ASN A 46 -15.11 -8.75 25.21
C ASN A 46 -13.71 -8.69 25.81
N ASN A 47 -12.76 -8.06 25.12
CA ASN A 47 -11.38 -8.00 25.55
C ASN A 47 -10.88 -6.55 25.46
N VAL A 48 -11.12 -5.79 26.51
CA VAL A 48 -10.77 -4.39 26.58
C VAL A 48 -9.38 -4.24 27.23
N GLY A 49 -8.50 -3.46 26.59
CA GLY A 49 -7.17 -3.20 27.09
C GLY A 49 -7.15 -2.17 28.23
N PRO A 50 -5.97 -1.95 28.85
CA PRO A 50 -5.82 -0.99 29.97
C PRO A 50 -6.21 0.44 29.61
N ASN A 51 -6.14 0.80 28.32
CA ASN A 51 -6.51 2.13 27.83
C ASN A 51 -8.02 2.30 27.57
N GLY A 52 -8.82 1.32 27.92
CA GLY A 52 -10.28 1.34 27.69
C GLY A 52 -10.70 1.03 26.25
N ARG A 53 -9.76 0.68 25.38
CA ARG A 53 -10.05 0.34 23.99
C ARG A 53 -10.14 -1.17 23.78
N PRO A 54 -11.06 -1.66 22.96
CA PRO A 54 -11.11 -3.07 22.61
C PRO A 54 -9.80 -3.51 21.95
N ARG A 55 -9.33 -4.71 22.29
CA ARG A 55 -8.21 -5.34 21.61
C ARG A 55 -8.68 -5.85 20.26
N LEU A 56 -7.75 -5.94 19.30
CA LEU A 56 -8.08 -6.39 17.96
C LEU A 56 -7.84 -7.89 17.82
N LYS A 57 -8.72 -8.54 17.08
CA LYS A 57 -8.59 -9.95 16.70
C LYS A 57 -7.83 -10.02 15.36
N PHE A 58 -6.51 -10.04 15.42
CA PHE A 58 -5.66 -9.96 14.23
C PHE A 58 -5.80 -11.16 13.29
N ASP A 59 -6.24 -12.31 13.79
CA ASP A 59 -6.48 -13.53 13.01
C ASP A 59 -7.89 -13.62 12.42
N ASP A 60 -8.78 -12.71 12.79
CA ASP A 60 -10.17 -12.69 12.31
C ASP A 60 -10.22 -12.10 10.89
N ASP A 61 -10.92 -12.78 9.99
CA ASP A 61 -11.06 -12.42 8.58
C ASP A 61 -12.42 -11.83 8.24
N SER A 62 -13.21 -11.42 9.21
CA SER A 62 -14.58 -10.95 9.00
C SER A 62 -14.68 -9.61 8.26
N LYS A 63 -13.61 -8.80 8.30
CA LYS A 63 -13.61 -7.49 7.64
C LYS A 63 -13.18 -7.59 6.19
N ASP A 64 -13.97 -7.00 5.31
CA ASP A 64 -13.67 -7.00 3.86
C ASP A 64 -12.36 -6.28 3.55
N GLU A 65 -12.03 -5.24 4.30
CA GLU A 65 -10.78 -4.49 4.12
C GLU A 65 -9.55 -5.37 4.28
N LYS A 66 -9.61 -6.36 5.16
CA LYS A 66 -8.52 -7.33 5.33
C LYS A 66 -8.35 -8.22 4.09
N GLN A 67 -9.45 -8.63 3.49
CA GLN A 67 -9.43 -9.41 2.25
C GLN A 67 -8.94 -8.57 1.06
N MET A 68 -9.42 -7.33 0.97
CA MET A 68 -8.95 -6.38 -0.05
C MET A 68 -7.44 -6.15 0.06
N ALA A 69 -6.92 -5.99 1.27
CA ALA A 69 -5.49 -5.80 1.49
C ALA A 69 -4.68 -7.00 0.96
N ARG A 70 -5.19 -8.23 1.15
CA ARG A 70 -4.53 -9.42 0.63
C ARG A 70 -4.49 -9.44 -0.91
N ILE A 71 -5.59 -9.06 -1.54
CA ILE A 71 -5.68 -8.96 -3.01
C ILE A 71 -4.72 -7.89 -3.52
N MET A 72 -4.72 -6.72 -2.90
CA MET A 72 -3.85 -5.61 -3.27
C MET A 72 -2.37 -5.95 -3.08
N TYR A 73 -2.04 -6.65 -2.02
CA TYR A 73 -0.67 -7.12 -1.78
C TYR A 73 -0.21 -8.06 -2.89
N LYS A 74 -1.04 -9.04 -3.27
CA LYS A 74 -0.71 -9.95 -4.37
C LYS A 74 -0.52 -9.23 -5.68
N MET A 75 -1.38 -8.26 -5.98
CA MET A 75 -1.25 -7.42 -7.17
C MET A 75 0.09 -6.67 -7.17
N THR A 76 0.44 -6.05 -6.05
CA THR A 76 1.69 -5.29 -5.91
C THR A 76 2.90 -6.19 -6.13
N GLU A 77 2.92 -7.38 -5.51
CA GLU A 77 4.01 -8.34 -5.67
C GLU A 77 4.11 -8.87 -7.10
N ASP A 78 2.98 -9.12 -7.76
CA ASP A 78 2.95 -9.54 -9.16
C ASP A 78 3.52 -8.45 -10.07
N MET A 79 3.13 -7.21 -9.89
CA MET A 79 3.67 -6.09 -10.67
C MET A 79 5.18 -5.94 -10.47
N LYS A 80 5.66 -6.09 -9.25
CA LYS A 80 7.09 -6.02 -8.96
C LYS A 80 7.87 -7.11 -9.69
N ALA A 81 7.43 -8.35 -9.56
CA ALA A 81 8.14 -9.52 -10.08
C ALA A 81 8.05 -9.64 -11.61
N ASN A 82 6.89 -9.35 -12.18
CA ASN A 82 6.59 -9.65 -13.59
C ASN A 82 6.61 -8.44 -14.52
N TYR A 83 6.61 -7.22 -13.98
CA TYR A 83 6.58 -6.00 -14.81
C TYR A 83 7.71 -5.06 -14.47
N ILE A 84 7.77 -4.57 -13.25
CA ILE A 84 8.80 -3.59 -12.85
C ILE A 84 10.21 -4.16 -13.01
N LYS A 85 10.41 -5.41 -12.61
CA LYS A 85 11.70 -6.08 -12.76
C LYS A 85 12.09 -6.21 -14.23
N LYS A 86 11.15 -6.54 -15.11
CA LYS A 86 11.44 -6.65 -16.56
C LYS A 86 11.87 -5.33 -17.15
N VAL A 87 11.20 -4.24 -16.77
CA VAL A 87 11.59 -2.89 -17.22
C VAL A 87 12.98 -2.55 -16.73
N ALA A 88 13.28 -2.81 -15.46
CA ALA A 88 14.61 -2.56 -14.90
C ALA A 88 15.69 -3.37 -15.59
N ASP A 89 15.41 -4.64 -15.92
CA ASP A 89 16.35 -5.52 -16.62
C ASP A 89 16.63 -5.04 -18.07
N MET A 90 15.70 -4.33 -18.68
CA MET A 90 15.85 -3.76 -20.02
C MET A 90 16.58 -2.41 -20.00
N ASP A 91 16.72 -1.78 -18.85
CA ASP A 91 17.37 -0.48 -18.73
C ASP A 91 18.88 -0.63 -18.84
N LYS A 92 19.40 -0.24 -20.00
CA LYS A 92 20.83 -0.32 -20.30
C LYS A 92 21.68 0.62 -19.46
N MET A 93 21.07 1.58 -18.78
CA MET A 93 21.78 2.51 -17.90
C MET A 93 22.01 1.92 -16.50
N GLY A 94 21.46 0.72 -16.25
CA GLY A 94 21.67 0.03 -14.98
C GLY A 94 20.94 0.64 -13.80
N SER A 95 19.86 1.37 -14.04
CA SER A 95 19.05 1.93 -12.98
C SER A 95 18.38 0.82 -12.17
N PRO A 96 18.37 0.91 -10.83
CA PRO A 96 17.66 -0.08 -10.03
C PRO A 96 16.15 -0.03 -10.29
N ALA A 97 15.47 -1.17 -10.10
CA ALA A 97 14.02 -1.19 -10.18
C ALA A 97 13.42 -0.18 -9.19
N ALA A 98 12.46 0.60 -9.65
CA ALA A 98 11.77 1.55 -8.78
C ALA A 98 11.05 0.79 -7.67
N PRO A 99 11.17 1.24 -6.41
CA PRO A 99 10.45 0.59 -5.32
C PRO A 99 8.94 0.77 -5.51
N LEU A 100 8.21 -0.33 -5.46
CA LEU A 100 6.76 -0.31 -5.57
C LEU A 100 6.16 -0.79 -4.25
N THR A 101 5.44 0.09 -3.58
CA THR A 101 4.77 -0.19 -2.31
C THR A 101 3.30 0.20 -2.41
N CYS A 102 2.54 -0.12 -1.38
CA CYS A 102 1.15 0.36 -1.28
C CYS A 102 1.11 1.89 -1.41
N GLY A 103 2.08 2.57 -0.78
CA GLY A 103 2.17 4.03 -0.80
C GLY A 103 2.44 4.63 -2.17
N THR A 104 3.01 3.86 -3.11
CA THR A 104 3.26 4.34 -4.48
C THR A 104 1.97 4.81 -5.15
N CYS A 105 0.87 4.08 -4.95
CA CYS A 105 -0.43 4.44 -5.51
C CYS A 105 -1.32 5.15 -4.50
N HIS A 106 -1.32 4.70 -3.24
CA HIS A 106 -2.22 5.23 -2.21
C HIS A 106 -1.74 6.55 -1.59
N ARG A 107 -0.45 6.74 -1.43
CA ARG A 107 0.17 8.00 -0.97
C ARG A 107 -0.45 8.57 0.31
N GLY A 108 -0.74 7.68 1.28
CA GLY A 108 -1.36 8.05 2.55
C GLY A 108 -2.88 8.19 2.51
N HIS A 109 -3.54 7.69 1.45
CA HIS A 109 -4.99 7.71 1.31
C HIS A 109 -5.53 6.30 1.11
N LEU A 110 -6.62 5.98 1.80
CA LEU A 110 -7.25 4.67 1.63
C LEU A 110 -7.76 4.49 0.21
N ASP A 111 -8.34 5.54 -0.36
CA ASP A 111 -8.72 5.58 -1.77
C ASP A 111 -7.67 6.41 -2.53
N PRO A 112 -6.97 5.81 -3.51
CA PRO A 112 -5.95 6.54 -4.25
C PRO A 112 -6.52 7.75 -4.98
N GLU A 113 -5.84 8.89 -4.84
CA GLU A 113 -6.23 10.10 -5.54
C GLU A 113 -5.65 10.12 -6.95
N ALA A 114 -6.40 10.67 -7.89
CA ALA A 114 -5.92 10.87 -9.24
C ALA A 114 -4.75 11.88 -9.24
N PHE A 115 -3.69 11.56 -9.98
CA PHE A 115 -2.57 12.47 -10.11
C PHE A 115 -2.92 13.57 -11.11
N ALA A 116 -2.72 14.83 -10.69
CA ALA A 116 -2.82 15.99 -11.57
C ALA A 116 -1.46 16.69 -11.58
N ALA A 117 -0.79 16.68 -12.73
CA ALA A 117 0.50 17.35 -12.85
C ALA A 117 0.33 18.87 -12.74
N PRO A 118 1.24 19.57 -12.04
CA PRO A 118 1.22 21.02 -12.01
C PRO A 118 1.29 21.61 -13.42
N GLN A 119 0.50 22.64 -13.67
CA GLN A 119 0.41 23.27 -14.99
C GLN A 119 1.77 23.81 -15.47
N GLU A 120 2.56 24.32 -14.55
CA GLU A 120 3.86 24.91 -14.86
C GLU A 120 4.88 23.89 -15.38
N GLU A 121 4.82 22.67 -14.89
CA GLU A 121 5.71 21.60 -15.37
C GLU A 121 5.42 21.18 -16.81
N ARG A 122 4.25 21.50 -17.32
CA ARG A 122 3.86 21.22 -18.70
C ARG A 122 4.34 22.28 -19.66
N ARG A 123 4.87 23.40 -19.15
CA ARG A 123 5.31 24.55 -19.94
C ARG A 123 6.84 24.65 -20.00
N GLY A 124 7.49 23.65 -20.53
CA GLY A 124 8.90 23.83 -20.90
C GLY A 124 9.02 24.84 -22.04
N PRO A 125 10.23 25.38 -22.32
CA PRO A 125 10.45 26.23 -23.50
C PRO A 125 9.98 25.49 -24.76
N GLY A 126 9.04 26.10 -25.51
CA GLY A 126 8.41 25.44 -26.66
C GLY A 126 7.38 24.39 -26.30
N GLY A 127 6.95 24.34 -25.04
CA GLY A 127 5.96 23.40 -24.57
C GLY A 127 4.53 23.71 -25.04
N PRO A 128 3.58 22.78 -24.78
CA PRO A 128 2.21 22.95 -25.23
C PRO A 128 1.52 24.13 -24.56
N PRO A 129 0.48 24.71 -25.19
CA PRO A 129 -0.27 25.83 -24.62
C PRO A 129 -1.01 25.43 -23.35
N PRO A 130 -1.48 26.40 -22.54
CA PRO A 130 -2.22 26.12 -21.32
C PRO A 130 -3.42 25.20 -21.54
N ALA A 131 -3.79 24.46 -20.50
CA ALA A 131 -4.80 23.40 -20.56
C ALA A 131 -6.17 23.86 -21.09
N GLY A 132 -6.53 25.09 -21.01
CA GLY A 132 -7.78 25.61 -21.58
C GLY A 132 -7.75 25.89 -23.09
N ALA A 133 -6.56 25.85 -23.71
CA ALA A 133 -6.36 26.15 -25.12
C ALA A 133 -6.15 24.92 -25.99
N MET A 134 -6.11 23.75 -25.39
CA MET A 134 -5.94 22.47 -26.10
C MET A 134 -7.22 21.63 -26.07
N PRO A 135 -7.57 20.97 -27.18
CA PRO A 135 -8.65 19.98 -27.12
C PRO A 135 -8.25 18.84 -26.17
N PRO A 136 -9.23 18.22 -25.50
CA PRO A 136 -8.94 17.08 -24.63
C PRO A 136 -8.30 15.96 -25.43
N MET A 137 -7.22 15.38 -24.88
CA MET A 137 -6.60 14.21 -25.48
C MET A 137 -7.52 13.01 -25.34
N GLN A 138 -7.86 12.40 -26.46
CA GLN A 138 -8.61 11.15 -26.48
C GLN A 138 -7.65 9.99 -26.31
N HIS A 139 -7.95 9.14 -25.33
CA HIS A 139 -7.22 7.93 -25.09
C HIS A 139 -7.95 6.74 -25.68
#